data_0b0dfd11961839209f1832d23907c51b
#
_entry.id   0b0dfd11961839209f1832d23907c51b
#
_cell.length_a   1.000
_cell.length_b   1.000
_cell.length_c   1.000
_cell.angle_alpha   90.00
_cell.angle_beta   90.00
_cell.angle_gamma   90.00
#
_symmetry.space_group_name_H-M   'P 1'
#
loop_
_entity.id
_entity.type
_entity.pdbx_description
1 polymer ?
#
loop_
_entity_poly.entity_id
_entity_poly.type
_entity_poly.pdbx_seq_one_letter_code
_entity_poly.pdbx_strand_id
1 'polypeptide(L)'
;METSRTQIIILKILQNQQADTPATAITIADMMSIVNFNKSYSTIYREINSLLYYGMVSLGVRDGKYKTFFVNNTGDNLIKEMV
;
A
#
# COMPACT_ATOMS: atom_id res chain seq x y z
N MET A 1 -13.89 -7.90 4.16
CA MET A 1 -12.68 -8.31 3.41
C MET A 1 -11.74 -9.05 4.33
N GLU A 2 -11.22 -10.18 3.88
CA GLU A 2 -10.19 -10.90 4.60
C GLU A 2 -8.83 -10.45 4.09
N THR A 3 -8.02 -9.88 4.98
CA THR A 3 -6.77 -9.24 4.61
C THR A 3 -5.61 -10.24 4.64
N SER A 4 -4.90 -10.39 3.52
CA SER A 4 -3.75 -11.28 3.44
C SER A 4 -2.56 -10.72 4.20
N ARG A 5 -1.60 -11.60 4.53
CA ARG A 5 -0.35 -11.18 5.16
C ARG A 5 0.40 -10.14 4.32
N THR A 6 0.45 -10.36 3.01
CA THR A 6 1.10 -9.42 2.09
C THR A 6 0.43 -8.05 2.13
N GLN A 7 -0.90 -8.01 2.17
CA GLN A 7 -1.65 -6.75 2.27
C GLN A 7 -1.35 -6.03 3.58
N ILE A 8 -1.26 -6.75 4.68
CA ILE A 8 -0.90 -6.16 5.97
C ILE A 8 0.50 -5.54 5.92
N ILE A 9 1.46 -6.24 5.31
CA ILE A 9 2.81 -5.72 5.15
C ILE A 9 2.80 -4.44 4.31
N ILE A 10 2.04 -4.41 3.21
CA ILE A 10 1.91 -3.22 2.37
C ILE A 10 1.39 -2.04 3.19
N LEU A 11 0.32 -2.24 3.95
CA LEU A 11 -0.25 -1.17 4.78
C LEU A 11 0.76 -0.66 5.81
N LYS A 12 1.50 -1.56 6.44
CA LYS A 12 2.52 -1.17 7.42
C LYS A 12 3.68 -0.40 6.79
N ILE A 13 4.10 -0.76 5.57
CA ILE A 13 5.11 -0.01 4.84
C ILE A 13 4.63 1.42 4.60
N LEU A 14 3.41 1.57 4.12
CA LEU A 14 2.85 2.89 3.85
C LEU A 14 2.79 3.74 5.12
N GLN A 15 2.39 3.15 6.24
CA GLN A 15 2.40 3.86 7.52
C GLN A 15 3.82 4.26 7.94
N ASN A 16 4.78 3.34 7.86
CA ASN A 16 6.15 3.59 8.28
C ASN A 16 6.83 4.65 7.42
N GLN A 17 6.51 4.70 6.13
CA GLN A 17 7.04 5.69 5.21
C GLN A 17 6.26 7.00 5.26
N GLN A 18 5.24 7.08 6.10
CA GLN A 18 4.35 8.24 6.18
C GLN A 18 3.72 8.57 4.82
N ALA A 19 3.45 7.53 4.03
CA ALA A 19 2.73 7.63 2.76
C ALA A 19 1.24 7.64 3.05
N ASP A 20 0.75 8.74 3.58
CA ASP A 20 -0.62 8.91 4.06
C ASP A 20 -1.34 10.11 3.44
N THR A 21 -0.72 10.75 2.47
CA THR A 21 -1.32 11.85 1.69
C THR A 21 -1.02 11.65 0.21
N PRO A 22 -1.78 12.30 -0.69
CA PRO A 22 -1.48 12.20 -2.13
C PRO A 22 -0.06 12.63 -2.49
N ALA A 23 0.50 13.60 -1.78
CA ALA A 23 1.84 14.13 -2.08
C ALA A 23 2.95 13.21 -1.57
N THR A 24 2.68 12.40 -0.53
CA THR A 24 3.67 11.50 0.06
C THR A 24 3.50 10.05 -0.40
N ALA A 25 2.56 9.78 -1.30
CA ALA A 25 2.31 8.46 -1.85
C ALA A 25 3.55 7.91 -2.57
N ILE A 26 3.72 6.59 -2.54
CA ILE A 26 4.89 5.91 -3.12
C ILE A 26 4.46 4.88 -4.15
N THR A 27 5.40 4.51 -5.02
CA THR A 27 5.17 3.50 -6.06
C THR A 27 5.34 2.09 -5.50
N ILE A 28 4.88 1.08 -6.26
CA ILE A 28 5.13 -0.32 -5.91
C ILE A 28 6.63 -0.62 -5.91
N ALA A 29 7.38 -0.06 -6.86
CA ALA A 29 8.82 -0.25 -6.92
C ALA A 29 9.49 0.26 -5.64
N ASP A 30 9.04 1.41 -5.10
CA ASP A 30 9.51 1.94 -3.84
C ASP A 30 9.25 0.95 -2.69
N MET A 31 8.04 0.39 -2.63
CA MET A 31 7.68 -0.59 -1.60
C MET A 31 8.59 -1.81 -1.67
N MET A 32 8.83 -2.32 -2.89
CA MET A 32 9.66 -3.51 -3.08
C MET A 32 11.13 -3.26 -2.79
N SER A 33 11.60 -2.01 -2.85
CA SER A 33 12.97 -1.67 -2.45
C SER A 33 13.12 -1.58 -0.93
N ILE A 34 12.03 -1.32 -0.21
CA ILE A 34 12.04 -1.20 1.26
C ILE A 34 11.98 -2.57 1.91
N VAL A 35 11.14 -3.46 1.41
CA VAL A 35 10.91 -4.78 1.99
C VAL A 35 11.02 -5.84 0.89
N ASN A 36 11.72 -6.92 1.20
CA ASN A 36 11.71 -8.09 0.32
C ASN A 36 10.45 -8.91 0.61
N PHE A 37 9.44 -8.77 -0.26
CA PHE A 37 8.20 -9.52 -0.13
C PHE A 37 8.35 -11.00 -0.47
N ASN A 38 9.44 -11.37 -1.14
CA ASN A 38 9.62 -12.69 -1.72
C ASN A 38 8.46 -13.03 -2.69
N LYS A 39 7.97 -12.01 -3.38
CA LYS A 39 6.87 -12.07 -4.33
C LYS A 39 7.22 -11.26 -5.57
N SER A 40 6.62 -11.61 -6.71
CA SER A 40 6.83 -10.86 -7.97
C SER A 40 6.11 -9.51 -7.92
N TYR A 41 6.55 -8.61 -8.79
CA TYR A 41 5.88 -7.31 -8.98
C TYR A 41 4.39 -7.51 -9.29
N SER A 42 4.06 -8.46 -10.17
CA SER A 42 2.67 -8.74 -10.55
C SER A 42 1.81 -9.12 -9.35
N THR A 43 2.37 -9.91 -8.43
CA THR A 43 1.66 -10.32 -7.22
C THR A 43 1.40 -9.12 -6.32
N ILE A 44 2.40 -8.26 -6.10
CA ILE A 44 2.25 -7.06 -5.28
C ILE A 44 1.26 -6.10 -5.93
N TYR A 45 1.32 -5.94 -7.26
CA TYR A 45 0.38 -5.11 -8.02
C TYR A 45 -1.07 -5.57 -7.77
N ARG A 46 -1.31 -6.88 -7.86
CA ARG A 46 -2.64 -7.46 -7.63
C ARG A 46 -3.11 -7.24 -6.20
N GLU A 47 -2.22 -7.43 -5.22
CA GLU A 47 -2.55 -7.26 -3.81
C GLU A 47 -2.90 -5.81 -3.48
N ILE A 48 -2.15 -4.84 -4.03
CA ILE A 48 -2.43 -3.44 -3.76
C ILE A 48 -3.68 -2.96 -4.48
N ASN A 49 -3.98 -3.51 -5.65
CA ASN A 49 -5.24 -3.19 -6.35
C ASN A 49 -6.45 -3.71 -5.57
N SER A 50 -6.32 -4.84 -4.89
CA SER A 50 -7.35 -5.34 -3.98
C SER A 50 -7.58 -4.35 -2.83
N LEU A 51 -6.50 -3.85 -2.22
CA LEU A 51 -6.61 -2.84 -1.17
C LEU A 51 -7.25 -1.55 -1.68
N LEU A 52 -6.92 -1.16 -2.90
CA LEU A 52 -7.52 0.01 -3.53
C LEU A 52 -9.02 -0.19 -3.75
N TYR A 53 -9.40 -1.36 -4.24
CA TYR A 53 -10.81 -1.71 -4.48
C TYR A 53 -11.63 -1.64 -3.19
N TYR A 54 -11.07 -2.13 -2.08
CA TYR A 54 -11.75 -2.12 -0.79
C TYR A 54 -11.58 -0.80 -0.01
N GLY A 55 -10.94 0.19 -0.62
CA GLY A 55 -10.83 1.52 -0.02
C GLY A 55 -9.84 1.66 1.12
N MET A 56 -8.89 0.72 1.25
CA MET A 56 -7.86 0.75 2.31
C MET A 56 -6.68 1.64 1.92
N VAL A 57 -6.41 1.76 0.64
CA VAL A 57 -5.41 2.67 0.09
C VAL A 57 -6.06 3.52 -0.98
N SER A 58 -5.42 4.63 -1.32
CA SER A 58 -5.89 5.56 -2.36
C SER A 58 -4.75 5.89 -3.30
N LEU A 59 -5.10 6.35 -4.51
CA LEU A 59 -4.11 6.80 -5.48
C LEU A 59 -3.62 8.20 -5.13
N GLY A 60 -2.30 8.39 -5.18
CA GLY A 60 -1.67 9.68 -4.97
C GLY A 60 -1.27 10.37 -6.27
N VAL A 61 -0.40 11.36 -6.14
CA VAL A 61 0.17 12.08 -7.28
C VAL A 61 1.08 11.12 -8.05
N ARG A 62 0.90 11.04 -9.38
CA ARG A 62 1.70 10.13 -10.21
C ARG A 62 3.17 10.53 -10.20
N ASP A 63 4.03 9.51 -10.19
CA ASP A 63 5.46 9.65 -10.42
C ASP A 63 5.73 9.27 -11.88
N GLY A 64 5.68 10.28 -12.78
CA GLY A 64 5.75 10.04 -14.20
C GLY A 64 4.56 9.20 -14.67
N LYS A 65 4.83 8.05 -15.28
CA LYS A 65 3.80 7.11 -15.74
C LYS A 65 3.37 6.12 -14.65
N TYR A 66 4.04 6.14 -13.50
CA TYR A 66 3.78 5.15 -12.44
C TYR A 66 2.74 5.66 -11.47
N LYS A 67 1.82 4.77 -11.08
CA LYS A 67 0.84 5.05 -10.04
C LYS A 67 1.54 5.07 -8.68
N THR A 68 1.08 5.95 -7.81
CA THR A 68 1.51 5.98 -6.41
C THR A 68 0.31 5.67 -5.52
N PHE A 69 0.60 5.19 -4.32
CA PHE A 69 -0.43 4.76 -3.37
C PHE A 69 -0.12 5.31 -1.99
N PHE A 70 -1.17 5.62 -1.24
CA PHE A 70 -1.05 6.04 0.15
C PHE A 70 -2.12 5.35 0.99
N VAL A 71 -1.82 5.12 2.26
CA VAL A 71 -2.78 4.55 3.20
C VAL A 71 -3.73 5.66 3.65
N ASN A 72 -5.03 5.36 3.61
CA ASN A 72 -6.05 6.29 4.07
C ASN A 72 -6.54 5.89 5.48
N ASN A 73 -7.52 6.63 6.00
CA ASN A 73 -8.05 6.38 7.35
C ASN A 73 -8.61 4.97 7.50
N THR A 74 -9.24 4.44 6.46
CA THR A 74 -9.80 3.08 6.50
C THR A 74 -8.69 2.06 6.68
N GLY A 75 -7.58 2.20 5.92
CA GLY A 75 -6.43 1.32 6.05
C GLY A 75 -5.74 1.45 7.40
N ASP A 76 -5.59 2.68 7.90
CA ASP A 76 -5.01 2.94 9.21
C ASP A 76 -5.85 2.29 10.32
N ASN A 77 -7.15 2.40 10.24
CA ASN A 77 -8.06 1.83 11.24
C ASN A 77 -7.98 0.30 11.23
N LEU A 78 -7.86 -0.31 10.06
CA LEU A 78 -7.71 -1.75 9.96
C LEU A 78 -6.46 -2.22 10.72
N ILE A 79 -5.33 -1.55 10.51
CA ILE A 79 -4.08 -1.91 11.19
C ILE A 79 -4.19 -1.71 12.71
N LYS A 80 -4.83 -0.63 13.15
CA LYS A 80 -5.04 -0.38 14.58
C LYS A 80 -5.87 -1.48 15.24
N GLU A 81 -6.88 -2.00 14.55
CA GLU A 81 -7.72 -3.07 15.07
C GLU A 81 -7.00 -4.41 15.18
N MET A 82 -5.92 -4.59 14.42
CA MET A 82 -5.17 -5.84 14.37
C MET A 82 -4.03 -5.90 15.39
N VAL A 83 -3.77 -4.83 16.10
CA VAL A 83 -2.65 -4.73 17.05
C VAL A 83 -3.11 -5.02 18.47
#